data_25f68700bd17a14ac321c9cfe769ad77
#
_entry.id   25f68700bd17a14ac321c9cfe769ad77
#
_cell.length_a   1.000
_cell.length_b   1.000
_cell.length_c   1.000
_cell.angle_alpha   90.00
_cell.angle_beta   90.00
_cell.angle_gamma   90.00
#
_symmetry.space_group_name_H-M   'P 1'
#
loop_
_entity.id
_entity.type
_entity.pdbx_description
1 polymer ?
#
loop_
_entity_poly.entity_id
_entity_poly.type
_entity_poly.pdbx_seq_one_letter_code
_entity_poly.pdbx_strand_id
1 'polypeptide(L)'
;MADRTASVKRDTLETKIAVEINLDGSGKAAFNTGVPFLEHMMDQIARHGLIDMDITADGDTHIDDHHTVEDIGITLGQAFAKAVGDKKGIARYGHAYVPLDEALSRVVVDFSGRPGLEFHCDFTRGAVGGFDVDLFVEFFQGFVNHAGVTLHIDNLRGHNTHHQAETIFKAFGRALRMALTPDSRMQGQMPSTKGVL
;
A
#
# COMPACT_ATOMS: atom_id res chain seq x y z
N MET A 1 -6.35 -21.25 10.08
CA MET A 1 -5.93 -19.96 10.65
C MET A 1 -7.14 -19.05 10.58
N ALA A 2 -7.33 -18.13 11.53
CA ALA A 2 -8.38 -17.12 11.39
C ALA A 2 -8.03 -16.24 10.17
N ASP A 3 -9.08 -15.82 9.43
CA ASP A 3 -8.89 -14.93 8.28
C ASP A 3 -8.26 -13.60 8.76
N ARG A 4 -7.20 -13.16 8.09
CA ARG A 4 -6.52 -11.92 8.41
C ARG A 4 -7.28 -10.74 7.78
N THR A 5 -8.38 -10.38 8.42
CA THR A 5 -9.29 -9.33 7.97
C THR A 5 -9.27 -8.14 8.92
N ALA A 6 -9.54 -6.95 8.41
CA ALA A 6 -9.74 -5.76 9.21
C ALA A 6 -10.75 -4.82 8.57
N SER A 7 -11.49 -4.12 9.42
CA SER A 7 -12.31 -2.97 9.05
C SER A 7 -11.90 -1.80 9.94
N VAL A 8 -11.64 -0.64 9.32
CA VAL A 8 -11.23 0.61 9.97
C VAL A 8 -12.02 1.76 9.38
N LYS A 9 -12.48 2.65 10.25
CA LYS A 9 -13.08 3.92 9.86
C LYS A 9 -12.30 5.07 10.48
N ARG A 10 -12.10 6.12 9.71
CA ARG A 10 -11.46 7.35 10.14
C ARG A 10 -12.30 8.54 9.68
N ASP A 11 -12.83 9.28 10.62
CA ASP A 11 -13.62 10.47 10.37
C ASP A 11 -12.88 11.68 10.94
N THR A 12 -12.64 12.66 10.09
CA THR A 12 -12.07 13.96 10.45
C THR A 12 -13.06 15.07 10.07
N LEU A 13 -12.65 16.32 10.18
CA LEU A 13 -13.44 17.44 9.67
C LEU A 13 -13.34 17.59 8.14
N GLU A 14 -12.33 16.98 7.53
CA GLU A 14 -11.97 17.08 6.12
C GLU A 14 -12.38 15.83 5.33
N THR A 15 -12.32 14.66 5.95
CA THR A 15 -12.54 13.37 5.28
C THR A 15 -13.32 12.38 6.13
N LYS A 16 -14.00 11.45 5.46
CA LYS A 16 -14.63 10.26 6.06
C LYS A 16 -14.18 9.05 5.24
N ILE A 17 -13.33 8.23 5.84
CA ILE A 17 -12.72 7.08 5.17
C ILE A 17 -13.19 5.79 5.83
N ALA A 18 -13.58 4.80 5.03
CA ALA A 18 -13.82 3.44 5.50
C ALA A 18 -13.02 2.47 4.63
N VAL A 19 -12.29 1.58 5.29
CA VAL A 19 -11.44 0.56 4.66
C VAL A 19 -11.76 -0.81 5.24
N GLU A 20 -12.06 -1.76 4.37
CA GLU A 20 -12.17 -3.18 4.69
C GLU A 20 -11.16 -3.96 3.86
N ILE A 21 -10.39 -4.84 4.51
CA ILE A 21 -9.40 -5.67 3.82
C ILE A 21 -9.44 -7.12 4.26
N ASN A 22 -9.06 -8.01 3.33
CA ASN A 22 -8.72 -9.41 3.62
C ASN A 22 -7.35 -9.73 3.00
N LEU A 23 -6.34 -9.94 3.83
CA LEU A 23 -4.97 -10.25 3.38
C LEU A 23 -4.84 -11.64 2.75
N ASP A 24 -5.80 -12.53 3.00
CA ASP A 24 -5.88 -13.88 2.44
C ASP A 24 -6.94 -13.98 1.33
N GLY A 25 -7.19 -12.85 0.67
CA GLY A 25 -8.19 -12.70 -0.38
C GLY A 25 -7.79 -13.26 -1.74
N SER A 26 -8.52 -12.82 -2.75
CA SER A 26 -8.34 -13.21 -4.16
C SER A 26 -8.02 -12.02 -5.08
N GLY A 27 -7.87 -10.82 -4.52
CA GLY A 27 -7.62 -9.57 -5.25
C GLY A 27 -8.91 -8.93 -5.77
N LYS A 28 -10.02 -9.10 -5.07
CA LYS A 28 -11.26 -8.37 -5.34
C LYS A 28 -11.13 -6.96 -4.79
N ALA A 29 -11.61 -5.99 -5.58
CA ALA A 29 -11.55 -4.60 -5.20
C ALA A 29 -12.88 -3.89 -5.48
N ALA A 30 -13.28 -3.02 -4.55
CA ALA A 30 -14.35 -2.07 -4.70
C ALA A 30 -13.89 -0.71 -4.16
N PHE A 31 -13.91 0.32 -5.00
CA PHE A 31 -13.46 1.65 -4.63
C PHE A 31 -14.50 2.70 -4.98
N ASN A 32 -14.73 3.64 -4.07
CA ASN A 32 -15.53 4.83 -4.26
C ASN A 32 -14.92 5.97 -3.44
N THR A 33 -13.87 6.58 -3.98
CA THR A 33 -13.07 7.56 -3.24
C THR A 33 -13.15 8.98 -3.80
N GLY A 34 -13.69 9.14 -5.01
CA GLY A 34 -13.68 10.41 -5.72
C GLY A 34 -12.34 10.76 -6.37
N VAL A 35 -11.30 9.88 -6.25
CA VAL A 35 -9.97 10.05 -6.85
C VAL A 35 -9.66 8.90 -7.81
N PRO A 36 -10.16 8.93 -9.05
CA PRO A 36 -10.19 7.77 -9.95
C PRO A 36 -8.80 7.18 -10.27
N PHE A 37 -7.78 8.03 -10.36
CA PHE A 37 -6.43 7.53 -10.65
C PHE A 37 -5.82 6.79 -9.46
N LEU A 38 -6.08 7.24 -8.23
CA LEU A 38 -5.68 6.50 -7.03
C LEU A 38 -6.42 5.17 -6.94
N GLU A 39 -7.72 5.13 -7.25
CA GLU A 39 -8.50 3.89 -7.29
C GLU A 39 -7.88 2.88 -8.25
N HIS A 40 -7.48 3.32 -9.46
CA HIS A 40 -6.78 2.48 -10.43
C HIS A 40 -5.43 1.96 -9.86
N MET A 41 -4.70 2.80 -9.13
CA MET A 41 -3.44 2.39 -8.49
C MET A 41 -3.68 1.39 -7.35
N MET A 42 -4.68 1.60 -6.51
CA MET A 42 -5.04 0.66 -5.44
C MET A 42 -5.54 -0.69 -5.99
N ASP A 43 -6.21 -0.71 -7.14
CA ASP A 43 -6.58 -1.97 -7.82
C ASP A 43 -5.33 -2.80 -8.20
N GLN A 44 -4.21 -2.15 -8.53
CA GLN A 44 -2.95 -2.86 -8.75
C GLN A 44 -2.43 -3.53 -7.47
N ILE A 45 -2.58 -2.86 -6.31
CA ILE A 45 -2.21 -3.47 -5.03
C ILE A 45 -3.09 -4.69 -4.75
N ALA A 46 -4.41 -4.53 -4.84
CA ALA A 46 -5.37 -5.60 -4.60
C ALA A 46 -5.10 -6.81 -5.52
N ARG A 47 -5.04 -6.57 -6.81
CA ARG A 47 -4.88 -7.60 -7.84
C ARG A 47 -3.57 -8.36 -7.71
N HIS A 48 -2.45 -7.65 -7.58
CA HIS A 48 -1.11 -8.27 -7.56
C HIS A 48 -0.72 -8.76 -6.16
N GLY A 49 -1.32 -8.18 -5.12
CA GLY A 49 -1.19 -8.62 -3.73
C GLY A 49 -2.06 -9.83 -3.39
N LEU A 50 -3.11 -10.12 -4.18
CA LEU A 50 -4.21 -11.03 -3.84
C LEU A 50 -4.88 -10.65 -2.52
N ILE A 51 -5.05 -9.34 -2.30
CA ILE A 51 -5.69 -8.76 -1.13
C ILE A 51 -7.06 -8.27 -1.56
N ASP A 52 -8.12 -8.70 -0.88
CA ASP A 52 -9.43 -8.09 -1.14
C ASP A 52 -9.49 -6.74 -0.41
N MET A 53 -10.00 -5.71 -1.10
CA MET A 53 -10.08 -4.34 -0.60
C MET A 53 -11.43 -3.73 -0.93
N ASP A 54 -12.09 -3.13 0.06
CA ASP A 54 -13.26 -2.26 -0.11
C ASP A 54 -12.95 -0.92 0.57
N ILE A 55 -12.89 0.16 -0.22
CA ILE A 55 -12.48 1.48 0.27
C ILE A 55 -13.46 2.53 -0.23
N THR A 56 -14.04 3.25 0.73
CA THR A 56 -14.88 4.43 0.45
C THR A 56 -14.26 5.65 1.11
N ALA A 57 -14.34 6.77 0.42
CA ALA A 57 -13.91 8.07 0.92
C ALA A 57 -14.91 9.15 0.52
N ASP A 58 -15.19 10.06 1.45
CA ASP A 58 -15.92 11.31 1.23
C ASP A 58 -15.02 12.42 1.80
N GLY A 59 -14.31 13.12 0.93
CA GLY A 59 -13.33 14.14 1.31
C GLY A 59 -13.59 15.49 0.62
N ASP A 60 -12.86 16.48 1.04
CA ASP A 60 -12.93 17.87 0.57
C ASP A 60 -12.22 18.09 -0.78
N THR A 61 -12.41 17.15 -1.73
CA THR A 61 -11.78 17.17 -3.08
C THR A 61 -12.09 18.43 -3.91
N HIS A 62 -13.02 19.28 -3.45
CA HIS A 62 -13.24 20.60 -4.02
C HIS A 62 -12.09 21.58 -3.74
N ILE A 63 -11.23 21.29 -2.78
CA ILE A 63 -9.98 22.01 -2.50
C ILE A 63 -8.88 21.40 -3.38
N ASP A 64 -8.50 20.18 -3.09
CA ASP A 64 -7.64 19.29 -3.88
C ASP A 64 -7.78 17.84 -3.34
N ASP A 65 -7.01 16.91 -3.88
CA ASP A 65 -7.08 15.50 -3.47
C ASP A 65 -6.18 15.15 -2.27
N HIS A 66 -5.41 16.12 -1.72
CA HIS A 66 -4.34 15.86 -0.74
C HIS A 66 -4.87 15.14 0.51
N HIS A 67 -5.83 15.75 1.21
CA HIS A 67 -6.36 15.20 2.45
C HIS A 67 -6.98 13.82 2.24
N THR A 68 -7.68 13.63 1.13
CA THR A 68 -8.32 12.35 0.79
C THR A 68 -7.27 11.26 0.55
N VAL A 69 -6.22 11.55 -0.22
CA VAL A 69 -5.16 10.60 -0.55
C VAL A 69 -4.33 10.22 0.67
N GLU A 70 -3.93 11.20 1.49
CA GLU A 70 -3.19 10.97 2.73
C GLU A 70 -4.02 10.12 3.70
N ASP A 71 -5.28 10.49 3.96
CA ASP A 71 -6.15 9.81 4.90
C ASP A 71 -6.54 8.38 4.44
N ILE A 72 -6.62 8.12 3.14
CA ILE A 72 -6.72 6.76 2.61
C ILE A 72 -5.46 5.97 2.95
N GLY A 73 -4.27 6.53 2.74
CA GLY A 73 -3.00 5.91 3.10
C GLY A 73 -2.93 5.57 4.59
N ILE A 74 -3.27 6.52 5.46
CA ILE A 74 -3.35 6.35 6.92
C ILE A 74 -4.29 5.21 7.30
N THR A 75 -5.54 5.24 6.80
CA THR A 75 -6.57 4.28 7.17
C THR A 75 -6.24 2.88 6.66
N LEU A 76 -5.69 2.78 5.45
CA LEU A 76 -5.20 1.52 4.88
C LEU A 76 -4.05 0.96 5.72
N GLY A 77 -3.09 1.80 6.13
CA GLY A 77 -2.00 1.40 7.02
C GLY A 77 -2.49 0.84 8.36
N GLN A 78 -3.49 1.50 8.97
CA GLN A 78 -4.15 1.01 10.19
C GLN A 78 -4.84 -0.33 9.98
N ALA A 79 -5.51 -0.51 8.85
CA ALA A 79 -6.17 -1.77 8.51
C ALA A 79 -5.14 -2.90 8.35
N PHE A 80 -4.00 -2.63 7.67
CA PHE A 80 -2.92 -3.60 7.55
C PHE A 80 -2.32 -3.98 8.90
N ALA A 81 -1.99 -3.00 9.76
CA ALA A 81 -1.49 -3.27 11.10
C ALA A 81 -2.43 -4.18 11.91
N LYS A 82 -3.75 -3.90 11.84
CA LYS A 82 -4.78 -4.67 12.52
C LYS A 82 -4.92 -6.09 11.96
N ALA A 83 -4.91 -6.25 10.64
CA ALA A 83 -5.08 -7.56 9.99
C ALA A 83 -3.82 -8.45 10.14
N VAL A 84 -2.63 -7.88 10.11
CA VAL A 84 -1.36 -8.61 10.32
C VAL A 84 -1.20 -9.07 11.77
N GLY A 85 -1.71 -8.31 12.72
CA GLY A 85 -1.64 -8.63 14.14
C GLY A 85 -0.20 -8.66 14.68
N ASP A 86 0.17 -9.75 15.36
CA ASP A 86 1.45 -9.86 16.06
C ASP A 86 2.65 -10.21 15.15
N LYS A 87 2.44 -10.33 13.85
CA LYS A 87 3.46 -10.61 12.82
C LYS A 87 4.16 -11.97 12.94
N LYS A 88 3.66 -12.88 13.79
CA LYS A 88 4.24 -14.21 13.92
C LYS A 88 3.95 -15.07 12.70
N GLY A 89 4.95 -15.85 12.30
CA GLY A 89 4.81 -16.84 11.24
C GLY A 89 4.66 -16.28 9.83
N ILE A 90 4.85 -14.97 9.61
CA ILE A 90 4.92 -14.39 8.26
C ILE A 90 6.35 -14.36 7.74
N ALA A 91 6.53 -14.24 6.41
CA ALA A 91 7.86 -14.06 5.80
C ALA A 91 8.53 -12.76 6.22
N ARG A 92 7.77 -11.73 6.60
CA ARG A 92 8.18 -10.40 7.08
C ARG A 92 8.76 -9.50 6.01
N TYR A 93 9.68 -9.99 5.18
CA TYR A 93 10.31 -9.25 4.09
C TYR A 93 9.67 -9.61 2.77
N GLY A 94 9.42 -8.60 1.94
CA GLY A 94 8.96 -8.81 0.59
C GLY A 94 9.61 -7.84 -0.38
N HIS A 95 9.80 -8.28 -1.61
CA HIS A 95 10.32 -7.43 -2.67
C HIS A 95 9.78 -7.86 -4.02
N ALA A 96 9.76 -6.92 -4.96
CA ALA A 96 9.43 -7.21 -6.34
C ALA A 96 10.10 -6.21 -7.29
N TYR A 97 10.46 -6.71 -8.46
CA TYR A 97 10.75 -5.92 -9.65
C TYR A 97 9.60 -6.12 -10.63
N VAL A 98 8.96 -5.05 -11.05
CA VAL A 98 7.81 -5.14 -11.97
C VAL A 98 8.01 -4.19 -13.14
N PRO A 99 8.03 -4.71 -14.39
CA PRO A 99 8.06 -3.89 -15.58
C PRO A 99 6.65 -3.58 -16.08
N LEU A 100 6.51 -2.48 -16.77
CA LEU A 100 5.40 -2.18 -17.69
C LEU A 100 6.00 -1.42 -18.87
N ASP A 101 6.04 -2.07 -20.02
CA ASP A 101 6.69 -1.58 -21.23
C ASP A 101 8.12 -1.07 -20.92
N GLU A 102 8.36 0.23 -21.02
CA GLU A 102 9.66 0.88 -20.79
C GLU A 102 9.96 1.18 -19.31
N ALA A 103 8.94 1.15 -18.45
CA ALA A 103 9.10 1.43 -17.02
C ALA A 103 9.44 0.17 -16.23
N LEU A 104 10.26 0.35 -15.21
CA LEU A 104 10.65 -0.71 -14.28
C LEU A 104 10.79 -0.12 -12.88
N SER A 105 10.06 -0.66 -11.92
CA SER A 105 10.19 -0.30 -10.52
C SER A 105 10.60 -1.48 -9.65
N ARG A 106 11.31 -1.16 -8.56
CA ARG A 106 11.64 -2.05 -7.46
C ARG A 106 10.96 -1.55 -6.20
N VAL A 107 10.33 -2.46 -5.47
CA VAL A 107 9.78 -2.18 -4.14
C VAL A 107 10.26 -3.23 -3.16
N VAL A 108 10.66 -2.79 -1.95
CA VAL A 108 11.08 -3.64 -0.85
C VAL A 108 10.35 -3.22 0.43
N VAL A 109 9.74 -4.16 1.14
CA VAL A 109 9.02 -3.91 2.39
C VAL A 109 9.53 -4.80 3.51
N ASP A 110 9.64 -4.22 4.72
CA ASP A 110 9.90 -4.92 5.98
C ASP A 110 8.79 -4.60 6.99
N PHE A 111 8.05 -5.59 7.45
CA PHE A 111 7.08 -5.45 8.53
C PHE A 111 7.78 -5.34 9.89
N SER A 112 8.69 -4.37 9.99
CA SER A 112 9.64 -4.18 11.07
C SER A 112 9.07 -3.64 12.39
N GLY A 113 7.84 -3.10 12.37
CA GLY A 113 7.29 -2.30 13.47
C GLY A 113 7.87 -0.87 13.53
N ARG A 114 8.76 -0.50 12.60
CA ARG A 114 9.40 0.82 12.54
C ARG A 114 9.05 1.50 11.22
N PRO A 115 8.31 2.62 11.26
CA PRO A 115 7.99 3.40 10.08
C PRO A 115 9.25 3.95 9.41
N GLY A 116 9.32 3.86 8.08
CA GLY A 116 10.38 4.48 7.28
C GLY A 116 10.02 4.39 5.80
N LEU A 117 10.06 5.50 5.10
CA LEU A 117 9.82 5.59 3.66
C LEU A 117 11.04 6.14 2.96
N GLU A 118 11.55 5.40 1.97
CA GLU A 118 12.50 5.85 0.98
C GLU A 118 11.81 5.79 -0.38
N PHE A 119 11.51 6.95 -0.95
CA PHE A 119 10.77 7.06 -2.21
C PHE A 119 11.62 7.78 -3.26
N HIS A 120 12.03 7.04 -4.28
CA HIS A 120 12.89 7.52 -5.36
C HIS A 120 12.21 7.29 -6.71
N CYS A 121 11.51 8.30 -7.19
CA CYS A 121 10.89 8.32 -8.51
C CYS A 121 10.92 9.74 -9.08
N ASP A 122 11.66 9.90 -10.18
CA ASP A 122 11.65 11.14 -10.96
C ASP A 122 10.53 11.04 -11.99
N PHE A 123 9.32 11.44 -11.60
CA PHE A 123 8.19 11.47 -12.52
C PHE A 123 8.43 12.47 -13.65
N THR A 124 8.17 12.04 -14.89
CA THR A 124 8.41 12.89 -16.08
C THR A 124 7.37 13.99 -16.25
N ARG A 125 6.26 13.92 -15.54
CA ARG A 125 5.20 14.92 -15.49
C ARG A 125 4.67 15.05 -14.06
N GLY A 126 4.24 16.25 -13.67
CA GLY A 126 3.65 16.51 -12.35
C GLY A 126 2.23 16.00 -12.18
N ALA A 127 1.56 15.52 -13.24
CA ALA A 127 0.20 15.01 -13.15
C ALA A 127 -0.09 13.92 -14.19
N VAL A 128 -1.05 13.04 -13.85
CA VAL A 128 -1.68 12.07 -14.75
C VAL A 128 -3.18 12.30 -14.72
N GLY A 129 -3.74 12.77 -15.84
CA GLY A 129 -5.11 13.31 -15.82
C GLY A 129 -5.19 14.51 -14.88
N GLY A 130 -6.10 14.46 -13.93
CA GLY A 130 -6.23 15.48 -12.87
C GLY A 130 -5.47 15.15 -11.57
N PHE A 131 -4.78 14.01 -11.50
CA PHE A 131 -4.10 13.56 -10.29
C PHE A 131 -2.67 14.09 -10.21
N ASP A 132 -2.33 14.78 -9.13
CA ASP A 132 -0.98 15.25 -8.82
C ASP A 132 -0.11 14.08 -8.34
N VAL A 133 1.04 13.84 -8.99
CA VAL A 133 1.90 12.69 -8.67
C VAL A 133 2.65 12.86 -7.35
N ASP A 134 2.78 14.06 -6.81
CA ASP A 134 3.40 14.30 -5.51
C ASP A 134 2.58 13.64 -4.38
N LEU A 135 1.27 13.45 -4.60
CA LEU A 135 0.37 12.77 -3.65
C LEU A 135 0.70 11.28 -3.44
N PHE A 136 1.47 10.66 -4.31
CA PHE A 136 1.93 9.28 -4.05
C PHE A 136 2.82 9.20 -2.81
N VAL A 137 3.65 10.21 -2.57
CA VAL A 137 4.49 10.25 -1.36
C VAL A 137 3.60 10.33 -0.11
N GLU A 138 2.55 11.16 -0.14
CA GLU A 138 1.61 11.30 0.97
C GLU A 138 0.85 9.99 1.26
N PHE A 139 0.38 9.32 0.20
CA PHE A 139 -0.25 8.00 0.32
C PHE A 139 0.67 6.98 1.00
N PHE A 140 1.92 6.84 0.50
CA PHE A 140 2.85 5.85 1.04
C PHE A 140 3.36 6.24 2.43
N GLN A 141 3.54 7.53 2.72
CA GLN A 141 3.94 8.01 4.05
C GLN A 141 2.83 7.73 5.08
N GLY A 142 1.57 8.03 4.74
CA GLY A 142 0.41 7.68 5.54
C GLY A 142 0.34 6.19 5.84
N PHE A 143 0.50 5.36 4.80
CA PHE A 143 0.52 3.90 4.94
C PHE A 143 1.65 3.41 5.84
N VAL A 144 2.87 3.82 5.58
CA VAL A 144 4.09 3.38 6.30
C VAL A 144 4.01 3.70 7.78
N ASN A 145 3.60 4.93 8.10
CA ASN A 145 3.50 5.40 9.49
C ASN A 145 2.51 4.57 10.31
N HIS A 146 1.41 4.11 9.69
CA HIS A 146 0.32 3.45 10.39
C HIS A 146 0.34 1.91 10.26
N ALA A 147 0.95 1.37 9.22
CA ALA A 147 1.23 -0.07 9.11
C ALA A 147 2.47 -0.48 9.95
N GLY A 148 3.32 0.48 10.34
CA GLY A 148 4.56 0.21 11.06
C GLY A 148 5.56 -0.58 10.23
N VAL A 149 5.76 -0.18 8.97
CA VAL A 149 6.66 -0.85 8.02
C VAL A 149 7.78 0.06 7.58
N THR A 150 8.90 -0.53 7.17
CA THR A 150 9.93 0.16 6.40
C THR A 150 9.72 -0.17 4.93
N LEU A 151 9.62 0.84 4.07
CA LEU A 151 9.29 0.72 2.65
C LEU A 151 10.31 1.48 1.80
N HIS A 152 10.91 0.80 0.83
CA HIS A 152 11.77 1.38 -0.18
C HIS A 152 11.11 1.24 -1.54
N ILE A 153 11.00 2.33 -2.28
CA ILE A 153 10.41 2.41 -3.61
C ILE A 153 11.43 3.08 -4.54
N ASP A 154 11.82 2.39 -5.59
CA ASP A 154 12.70 2.94 -6.62
C ASP A 154 12.05 2.73 -7.99
N ASN A 155 11.79 3.80 -8.72
CA ASN A 155 11.57 3.71 -10.16
C ASN A 155 12.94 3.74 -10.86
N LEU A 156 13.36 2.59 -11.37
CA LEU A 156 14.70 2.40 -11.92
C LEU A 156 14.83 2.98 -13.34
N ARG A 157 13.73 3.00 -14.08
CA ARG A 157 13.59 3.58 -15.42
C ARG A 157 12.13 3.73 -15.81
N GLY A 158 11.87 4.60 -16.76
CA GLY A 158 10.55 4.89 -17.32
C GLY A 158 10.50 6.34 -17.81
N HIS A 159 9.65 6.61 -18.78
CA HIS A 159 9.42 7.96 -19.28
C HIS A 159 7.93 8.30 -19.45
N ASN A 160 7.04 7.34 -19.26
CA ASN A 160 5.61 7.56 -19.14
C ASN A 160 5.21 7.55 -17.66
N THR A 161 4.76 8.69 -17.15
CA THR A 161 4.42 8.88 -15.74
C THR A 161 3.36 7.87 -15.25
N HIS A 162 2.37 7.52 -16.08
CA HIS A 162 1.40 6.48 -15.75
C HIS A 162 2.09 5.11 -15.56
N HIS A 163 2.97 4.73 -16.49
CA HIS A 163 3.71 3.46 -16.38
C HIS A 163 4.65 3.45 -15.17
N GLN A 164 5.32 4.59 -14.86
CA GLN A 164 6.14 4.71 -13.66
C GLN A 164 5.30 4.45 -12.40
N ALA A 165 4.16 5.13 -12.26
CA ALA A 165 3.25 4.95 -11.12
C ALA A 165 2.71 3.50 -11.04
N GLU A 166 2.19 2.98 -12.13
CA GLU A 166 1.57 1.65 -12.15
C GLU A 166 2.58 0.54 -11.83
N THR A 167 3.85 0.64 -12.29
CA THR A 167 4.89 -0.32 -11.92
C THR A 167 5.21 -0.29 -10.43
N ILE A 168 5.18 0.89 -9.78
CA ILE A 168 5.36 1.04 -8.35
C ILE A 168 4.25 0.31 -7.59
N PHE A 169 2.98 0.56 -7.91
CA PHE A 169 1.85 -0.03 -7.21
C PHE A 169 1.74 -1.55 -7.43
N LYS A 170 2.03 -2.03 -8.64
CA LYS A 170 2.15 -3.48 -8.94
C LYS A 170 3.27 -4.13 -8.13
N ALA A 171 4.45 -3.50 -8.08
CA ALA A 171 5.58 -4.00 -7.32
C ALA A 171 5.27 -4.00 -5.81
N PHE A 172 4.59 -2.97 -5.31
CA PHE A 172 4.17 -2.89 -3.92
C PHE A 172 3.19 -4.01 -3.56
N GLY A 173 2.14 -4.25 -4.37
CA GLY A 173 1.23 -5.37 -4.18
C GLY A 173 1.97 -6.72 -4.13
N ARG A 174 2.91 -6.95 -5.04
CA ARG A 174 3.74 -8.18 -5.06
C ARG A 174 4.64 -8.30 -3.83
N ALA A 175 5.26 -7.21 -3.39
CA ALA A 175 6.10 -7.17 -2.21
C ALA A 175 5.29 -7.46 -0.93
N LEU A 176 4.11 -6.86 -0.80
CA LEU A 176 3.16 -7.15 0.29
C LEU A 176 2.78 -8.63 0.33
N ARG A 177 2.38 -9.20 -0.83
CA ARG A 177 2.05 -10.63 -0.93
C ARG A 177 3.18 -11.52 -0.43
N MET A 178 4.43 -11.24 -0.83
CA MET A 178 5.59 -11.98 -0.38
C MET A 178 5.82 -11.85 1.13
N ALA A 179 5.82 -10.61 1.65
CA ALA A 179 6.06 -10.32 3.06
C ALA A 179 5.03 -10.95 4.00
N LEU A 180 3.77 -10.97 3.56
CA LEU A 180 2.63 -11.46 4.33
C LEU A 180 2.39 -12.97 4.17
N THR A 181 3.11 -13.64 3.26
CA THR A 181 2.98 -15.09 3.08
C THR A 181 3.32 -15.82 4.38
N PRO A 182 2.44 -16.72 4.87
CA PRO A 182 2.76 -17.56 6.00
C PRO A 182 3.96 -18.46 5.69
N ASP A 183 4.98 -18.44 6.57
CA ASP A 183 6.13 -19.33 6.46
C ASP A 183 5.94 -20.55 7.39
N SER A 184 5.66 -21.70 6.80
CA SER A 184 5.42 -22.94 7.54
C SER A 184 6.67 -23.39 8.34
N ARG A 185 7.86 -22.97 7.95
CA ARG A 185 9.12 -23.28 8.65
C ARG A 185 9.30 -22.45 9.91
N MET A 186 8.67 -21.28 9.98
CA MET A 186 8.69 -20.40 11.15
C MET A 186 7.79 -20.92 12.28
N GLN A 187 6.83 -21.82 12.00
CA GLN A 187 5.93 -22.44 12.99
C GLN A 187 5.32 -21.45 14.00
N GLY A 188 4.91 -20.27 13.52
CA GLY A 188 4.35 -19.21 14.36
C GLY A 188 5.36 -18.45 15.22
N GLN A 189 6.66 -18.63 15.00
CA GLN A 189 7.70 -17.86 15.69
C GLN A 189 7.75 -16.42 15.19
N MET A 190 8.26 -15.54 16.05
CA MET A 190 8.55 -14.16 15.67
C MET A 190 9.73 -14.11 14.68
N PRO A 191 9.55 -13.51 13.48
CA PRO A 191 10.63 -13.43 12.48
C PRO A 191 11.66 -12.35 12.84
N SER A 192 12.21 -12.40 14.05
CA SER A 192 13.15 -11.43 14.59
C SER A 192 14.10 -12.10 15.59
N THR A 193 15.41 -11.86 15.46
CA THR A 193 16.42 -12.29 16.44
C THR A 193 16.26 -11.62 17.80
N LYS A 194 15.53 -10.49 17.87
CA LYS A 194 15.19 -9.80 19.12
C LYS A 194 13.99 -10.42 19.86
N GLY A 195 13.23 -11.32 19.21
CA GLY A 195 12.01 -11.90 19.73
C GLY A 195 10.80 -10.97 19.76
N VAL A 196 10.95 -9.73 19.23
CA VAL A 196 9.90 -8.70 19.12
C VAL A 196 10.03 -7.92 17.82
N LEU A 197 8.91 -7.33 17.35
CA LEU A 197 8.80 -6.41 16.21
C LEU A 197 7.90 -5.23 16.59
#